data_89e6b32b351441c1c0f8aaf8601cc14e
#
_entry.id   89e6b32b351441c1c0f8aaf8601cc14e
#
_cell.length_a   1.000
_cell.length_b   1.000
_cell.length_c   1.000
_cell.angle_alpha   90.00
_cell.angle_beta   90.00
_cell.angle_gamma   90.00
#
_symmetry.space_group_name_H-M   'P 1'
#
loop_
_entity.id
_entity.type
_entity.pdbx_description
1 polymer ?
#
loop_
_entity_poly.entity_id
_entity_poly.type
_entity_poly.pdbx_seq_one_letter_code
_entity_poly.pdbx_strand_id
1 'polypeptide(L)'
;MSKQKFNKFADIKRRIWFLIGALIVYRIGAHIPVPGIDPIQLAKLFQSSKTGLLDMVNMFSGGALSRFTIFALGLMPYISASIILQLSSEVFPHLIQLKKEGEAGRKKIAKYTRFATVVLALVQSFGIASMLLKQNNLVITPTLQFIVTTVFCLVAGTMFLMWLGEQITERAIGNGTSLIIATGIISGLPGGISKTLTLASNGSMSIFAVIVIFCLIIAITYTVIFVERAVRKIPVNYAKRQMGNKIMQAQSSHLPLKLNLAGVIPPIFASSILLFPATLFGWIGHGKLSFLSNVSDLMRPGQPVYVILYSIAIIFFCFFYTALVFNPKDTANNLKKSGAFVPGIRPGEQTARYIEKVILRLTLVGAIYITLVCLLPEILILKWNVPFYFGGTSLLIVVVVVMDLMTQIQSQIMSVQYEGLLKKANLKSF
;
A
#
# COMPACT_ATOMS: atom_id res chain seq x y z
N MET A 1 -9.67 -27.65 -30.72
CA MET A 1 -8.67 -26.61 -30.35
C MET A 1 -9.24 -25.34 -29.71
N SER A 2 -10.50 -25.01 -29.87
CA SER A 2 -11.12 -23.79 -29.29
C SER A 2 -11.47 -23.88 -27.79
N LYS A 3 -11.89 -25.04 -27.30
CA LYS A 3 -12.37 -25.20 -25.90
C LYS A 3 -11.32 -24.90 -24.80
N GLN A 4 -10.04 -25.26 -24.99
CA GLN A 4 -9.01 -25.00 -23.95
C GLN A 4 -8.52 -23.54 -23.91
N LYS A 5 -8.52 -22.82 -25.03
CA LYS A 5 -8.28 -21.36 -25.04
C LYS A 5 -9.46 -20.62 -24.39
N PHE A 6 -10.68 -21.05 -24.68
CA PHE A 6 -11.89 -20.50 -24.05
C PHE A 6 -11.87 -20.69 -22.52
N ASN A 7 -11.40 -21.84 -22.00
CA ASN A 7 -11.32 -22.08 -20.57
C ASN A 7 -10.31 -21.16 -19.85
N LYS A 8 -9.13 -20.88 -20.44
CA LYS A 8 -8.11 -20.02 -19.78
C LYS A 8 -8.48 -18.52 -19.81
N PHE A 9 -9.10 -18.04 -20.89
CA PHE A 9 -9.67 -16.70 -20.91
C PHE A 9 -10.87 -16.59 -19.95
N ALA A 10 -11.68 -17.65 -19.80
CA ALA A 10 -12.75 -17.73 -18.82
C ALA A 10 -12.21 -17.66 -17.38
N ASP A 11 -11.04 -18.25 -17.11
CA ASP A 11 -10.39 -18.14 -15.79
C ASP A 11 -9.97 -16.71 -15.46
N ILE A 12 -9.33 -15.99 -16.41
CA ILE A 12 -8.97 -14.58 -16.22
C ILE A 12 -10.24 -13.75 -15.98
N LYS A 13 -11.27 -13.95 -16.80
CA LYS A 13 -12.57 -13.28 -16.65
C LYS A 13 -13.18 -13.56 -15.26
N ARG A 14 -13.17 -14.82 -14.80
CA ARG A 14 -13.67 -15.21 -13.49
C ARG A 14 -12.91 -14.51 -12.36
N ARG A 15 -11.59 -14.40 -12.44
CA ARG A 15 -10.75 -13.70 -11.45
C ARG A 15 -11.05 -12.21 -11.40
N ILE A 16 -11.26 -11.58 -12.57
CA ILE A 16 -11.63 -10.15 -12.65
C ILE A 16 -13.02 -9.93 -12.06
N TRP A 17 -14.01 -10.79 -12.37
CA TRP A 17 -15.35 -10.69 -11.80
C TRP A 17 -15.37 -10.90 -10.29
N PHE A 18 -14.53 -11.82 -9.78
CA PHE A 18 -14.36 -12.00 -8.34
C PHE A 18 -13.77 -10.74 -7.69
N LEU A 19 -12.77 -10.11 -8.32
CA LEU A 19 -12.21 -8.84 -7.85
C LEU A 19 -13.28 -7.76 -7.76
N ILE A 20 -14.03 -7.54 -8.84
CA ILE A 20 -15.09 -6.52 -8.88
C ILE A 20 -16.14 -6.81 -7.80
N GLY A 21 -16.58 -8.05 -7.66
CA GLY A 21 -17.54 -8.47 -6.62
C GLY A 21 -17.02 -8.19 -5.19
N ALA A 22 -15.76 -8.50 -4.92
CA ALA A 22 -15.14 -8.24 -3.63
C ALA A 22 -15.03 -6.73 -3.32
N LEU A 23 -14.70 -5.89 -4.34
CA LEU A 23 -14.67 -4.44 -4.18
C LEU A 23 -16.07 -3.83 -3.96
N ILE A 24 -17.11 -4.40 -4.60
CA ILE A 24 -18.50 -4.00 -4.33
C ILE A 24 -18.89 -4.32 -2.88
N VAL A 25 -18.56 -5.53 -2.38
CA VAL A 25 -18.82 -5.91 -0.98
C VAL A 25 -18.11 -4.94 -0.01
N TYR A 26 -16.84 -4.61 -0.30
CA TYR A 26 -16.13 -3.59 0.47
C TYR A 26 -16.87 -2.25 0.48
N ARG A 27 -17.36 -1.78 -0.67
CA ARG A 27 -18.07 -0.50 -0.75
C ARG A 27 -19.41 -0.51 -0.02
N ILE A 28 -20.17 -1.59 -0.09
CA ILE A 28 -21.41 -1.75 0.67
C ILE A 28 -21.12 -1.64 2.17
N GLY A 29 -20.16 -2.39 2.69
CA GLY A 29 -19.79 -2.36 4.11
C GLY A 29 -19.26 -0.99 4.59
N ALA A 30 -18.60 -0.22 3.69
CA ALA A 30 -18.18 1.16 3.99
C ALA A 30 -19.36 2.16 4.12
N HIS A 31 -20.61 1.73 3.98
CA HIS A 31 -21.81 2.55 4.15
C HIS A 31 -22.72 2.04 5.28
N ILE A 32 -22.40 0.92 5.91
CA ILE A 32 -23.16 0.38 7.05
C ILE A 32 -22.71 1.08 8.34
N PRO A 33 -23.48 1.99 8.93
CA PRO A 33 -23.10 2.72 10.12
C PRO A 33 -23.10 1.82 11.36
N VAL A 34 -22.21 2.11 12.32
CA VAL A 34 -22.25 1.49 13.65
C VAL A 34 -23.40 2.11 14.45
N PRO A 35 -24.24 1.30 15.12
CA PRO A 35 -25.38 1.81 15.87
C PRO A 35 -24.92 2.63 17.09
N GLY A 36 -25.73 3.62 17.51
CA GLY A 36 -25.53 4.39 18.74
C GLY A 36 -24.90 5.77 18.56
N ILE A 37 -24.66 6.23 17.33
CA ILE A 37 -24.13 7.56 17.02
C ILE A 37 -25.13 8.39 16.22
N ASP A 38 -25.20 9.69 16.51
CA ASP A 38 -25.94 10.67 15.71
C ASP A 38 -25.11 11.05 14.46
N PRO A 39 -25.56 10.69 13.23
CA PRO A 39 -24.83 10.98 12.00
C PRO A 39 -24.70 12.48 11.71
N ILE A 40 -25.66 13.31 12.18
CA ILE A 40 -25.66 14.76 11.95
C ILE A 40 -24.56 15.42 12.77
N GLN A 41 -24.46 15.06 14.07
CA GLN A 41 -23.43 15.59 14.96
C GLN A 41 -22.02 15.13 14.51
N LEU A 42 -21.91 13.87 14.07
CA LEU A 42 -20.66 13.33 13.54
C LEU A 42 -20.19 14.10 12.29
N ALA A 43 -21.11 14.39 11.36
CA ALA A 43 -20.79 15.17 10.15
C ALA A 43 -20.30 16.58 10.50
N LYS A 44 -20.88 17.25 11.50
CA LYS A 44 -20.43 18.56 12.00
C LYS A 44 -19.01 18.50 12.56
N LEU A 45 -18.66 17.44 13.29
CA LEU A 45 -17.31 17.23 13.82
C LEU A 45 -16.26 17.14 12.70
N PHE A 46 -16.52 16.33 11.68
CA PHE A 46 -15.60 16.21 10.53
C PHE A 46 -15.54 17.48 9.67
N GLN A 47 -16.57 18.34 9.70
CA GLN A 47 -16.54 19.64 9.02
C GLN A 47 -15.75 20.70 9.83
N SER A 48 -15.80 20.65 11.16
CA SER A 48 -15.07 21.59 12.04
C SER A 48 -13.59 21.23 12.20
N SER A 49 -13.24 19.94 12.15
CA SER A 49 -11.85 19.45 12.23
C SER A 49 -11.16 19.56 10.86
N LYS A 50 -10.98 20.78 10.37
CA LYS A 50 -10.22 20.99 9.12
C LYS A 50 -8.75 20.58 9.33
N THR A 51 -8.28 19.60 8.55
CA THR A 51 -6.89 19.11 8.52
C THR A 51 -6.37 18.50 9.82
N GLY A 52 -6.68 17.24 10.07
CA GLY A 52 -6.18 16.52 11.23
C GLY A 52 -5.82 15.06 10.92
N LEU A 53 -5.28 14.38 11.94
CA LEU A 53 -4.99 12.94 11.91
C LEU A 53 -6.20 12.10 11.50
N LEU A 54 -7.42 12.52 11.89
CA LEU A 54 -8.68 11.86 11.54
C LEU A 54 -8.95 11.89 10.03
N ASP A 55 -8.58 12.95 9.31
CA ASP A 55 -8.78 13.04 7.87
C ASP A 55 -7.85 12.08 7.12
N MET A 56 -6.62 11.86 7.60
CA MET A 56 -5.74 10.84 7.04
C MET A 56 -6.30 9.43 7.21
N VAL A 57 -6.74 9.08 8.41
CA VAL A 57 -7.37 7.78 8.67
C VAL A 57 -8.63 7.61 7.82
N ASN A 58 -9.44 8.67 7.72
CA ASN A 58 -10.64 8.69 6.90
C ASN A 58 -10.36 8.49 5.40
N MET A 59 -9.25 9.03 4.89
CA MET A 59 -8.82 8.83 3.52
C MET A 59 -8.46 7.36 3.25
N PHE A 60 -7.67 6.73 4.13
CA PHE A 60 -7.29 5.32 3.99
C PHE A 60 -8.47 4.36 4.18
N SER A 61 -9.48 4.74 4.97
CA SER A 61 -10.72 3.98 5.14
C SER A 61 -11.76 4.24 4.04
N GLY A 62 -11.48 5.13 3.08
CA GLY A 62 -12.38 5.45 1.97
C GLY A 62 -13.65 6.20 2.41
N GLY A 63 -13.55 7.08 3.42
CA GLY A 63 -14.65 7.85 3.98
C GLY A 63 -15.49 7.06 5.01
N ALA A 64 -15.05 5.85 5.37
CA ALA A 64 -15.77 5.02 6.33
C ALA A 64 -15.73 5.59 7.75
N LEU A 65 -14.67 6.29 8.14
CA LEU A 65 -14.54 6.91 9.45
C LEU A 65 -15.49 8.12 9.62
N SER A 66 -15.62 8.96 8.60
CA SER A 66 -16.51 10.12 8.63
C SER A 66 -17.99 9.76 8.74
N ARG A 67 -18.36 8.54 8.34
CA ARG A 67 -19.71 7.97 8.50
C ARG A 67 -19.82 7.03 9.68
N PHE A 68 -18.72 6.80 10.37
CA PHE A 68 -18.57 5.82 11.45
C PHE A 68 -19.16 4.45 11.12
N THR A 69 -18.69 3.87 10.06
CA THR A 69 -19.15 2.57 9.59
C THR A 69 -18.37 1.42 10.23
N ILE A 70 -18.81 0.17 10.00
CA ILE A 70 -18.12 -1.05 10.48
C ILE A 70 -16.65 -1.09 9.99
N PHE A 71 -16.34 -0.44 8.88
CA PHE A 71 -14.98 -0.37 8.31
C PHE A 71 -14.24 0.94 8.65
N ALA A 72 -14.65 1.65 9.71
CA ALA A 72 -14.05 2.93 10.09
C ALA A 72 -12.54 2.84 10.38
N LEU A 73 -12.05 1.75 10.99
CA LEU A 73 -10.62 1.48 11.17
C LEU A 73 -9.90 1.08 9.87
N GLY A 74 -10.64 0.62 8.86
CA GLY A 74 -10.08 0.11 7.61
C GLY A 74 -9.09 -1.02 7.82
N LEU A 75 -8.01 -1.02 7.01
CA LEU A 75 -6.89 -1.97 7.10
C LEU A 75 -5.73 -1.48 7.96
N MET A 76 -5.84 -0.31 8.61
CA MET A 76 -4.75 0.29 9.40
C MET A 76 -4.19 -0.63 10.50
N PRO A 77 -5.01 -1.30 11.33
CA PRO A 77 -4.49 -2.23 12.34
C PRO A 77 -3.71 -3.39 11.73
N TYR A 78 -4.16 -3.90 10.57
CA TYR A 78 -3.48 -4.97 9.85
C TYR A 78 -2.14 -4.52 9.27
N ILE A 79 -2.09 -3.32 8.67
CA ILE A 79 -0.84 -2.76 8.13
C ILE A 79 0.18 -2.60 9.25
N SER A 80 -0.22 -1.99 10.37
CA SER A 80 0.66 -1.79 11.54
C SER A 80 1.16 -3.14 12.10
N ALA A 81 0.28 -4.14 12.25
CA ALA A 81 0.66 -5.48 12.69
C ALA A 81 1.65 -6.15 11.72
N SER A 82 1.41 -6.01 10.42
CA SER A 82 2.28 -6.56 9.37
C SER A 82 3.67 -5.94 9.42
N ILE A 83 3.75 -4.61 9.60
CA ILE A 83 5.03 -3.89 9.74
C ILE A 83 5.79 -4.38 10.97
N ILE A 84 5.13 -4.41 12.12
CA ILE A 84 5.75 -4.84 13.39
C ILE A 84 6.31 -6.25 13.25
N LEU A 85 5.55 -7.18 12.66
CA LEU A 85 6.01 -8.56 12.50
C LEU A 85 7.08 -8.70 11.41
N GLN A 86 7.05 -7.91 10.34
CA GLN A 86 8.12 -7.91 9.36
C GLN A 86 9.43 -7.40 9.95
N LEU A 87 9.40 -6.29 10.71
CA LEU A 87 10.56 -5.80 11.45
C LEU A 87 11.06 -6.83 12.47
N SER A 88 10.15 -7.42 13.23
CA SER A 88 10.45 -8.45 14.23
C SER A 88 11.08 -9.70 13.59
N SER A 89 10.68 -10.05 12.37
CA SER A 89 11.22 -11.22 11.65
C SER A 89 12.69 -11.08 11.23
N GLU A 90 13.24 -9.87 11.25
CA GLU A 90 14.68 -9.63 11.00
C GLU A 90 15.49 -9.54 12.29
N VAL A 91 14.85 -9.28 13.44
CA VAL A 91 15.53 -9.08 14.73
C VAL A 91 15.48 -10.33 15.60
N PHE A 92 14.32 -11.00 15.67
CA PHE A 92 14.13 -12.15 16.56
C PHE A 92 14.57 -13.47 15.92
N PRO A 93 15.55 -14.20 16.52
CA PRO A 93 16.09 -15.46 15.96
C PRO A 93 15.00 -16.51 15.65
N HIS A 94 13.98 -16.62 16.51
CA HIS A 94 12.88 -17.54 16.30
C HIS A 94 12.08 -17.23 15.01
N LEU A 95 11.79 -15.96 14.73
CA LEU A 95 11.06 -15.56 13.54
C LEU A 95 11.93 -15.68 12.28
N ILE A 96 13.25 -15.46 12.41
CA ILE A 96 14.22 -15.69 11.32
C ILE A 96 14.22 -17.17 10.93
N GLN A 97 14.20 -18.09 11.90
CA GLN A 97 14.13 -19.54 11.64
C GLN A 97 12.83 -19.91 10.93
N LEU A 98 11.68 -19.40 11.41
CA LEU A 98 10.39 -19.59 10.75
C LEU A 98 10.39 -19.09 9.29
N LYS A 99 11.03 -17.95 9.01
CA LYS A 99 11.15 -17.43 7.64
C LYS A 99 11.94 -18.39 6.73
N LYS A 100 12.92 -19.10 7.28
CA LYS A 100 13.71 -20.10 6.54
C LYS A 100 12.97 -21.44 6.30
N GLU A 101 11.92 -21.76 7.06
CA GLU A 101 11.07 -22.94 6.87
C GLU A 101 10.21 -22.90 5.58
N GLY A 102 10.27 -21.83 4.81
CA GLY A 102 9.54 -21.69 3.54
C GLY A 102 8.04 -21.45 3.74
N GLU A 103 7.16 -22.21 3.04
CA GLU A 103 5.71 -22.00 3.10
C GLU A 103 5.08 -22.26 4.46
N ALA A 104 5.56 -23.26 5.18
CA ALA A 104 5.05 -23.58 6.52
C ALA A 104 5.32 -22.45 7.52
N GLY A 105 6.52 -21.88 7.47
CA GLY A 105 6.89 -20.74 8.30
C GLY A 105 6.12 -19.46 7.92
N ARG A 106 5.92 -19.21 6.63
CA ARG A 106 5.08 -18.08 6.17
C ARG A 106 3.64 -18.16 6.69
N LYS A 107 3.03 -19.34 6.70
CA LYS A 107 1.69 -19.56 7.27
C LYS A 107 1.65 -19.26 8.77
N LYS A 108 2.70 -19.65 9.53
CA LYS A 108 2.80 -19.31 10.97
C LYS A 108 2.94 -17.82 11.21
N ILE A 109 3.81 -17.14 10.43
CA ILE A 109 3.97 -15.67 10.50
C ILE A 109 2.64 -14.97 10.17
N ALA A 110 1.91 -15.41 9.13
CA ALA A 110 0.60 -14.86 8.80
C ALA A 110 -0.41 -15.04 9.96
N LYS A 111 -0.38 -16.19 10.67
CA LYS A 111 -1.22 -16.40 11.87
C LYS A 111 -0.88 -15.40 12.98
N TYR A 112 0.41 -15.14 13.23
CA TYR A 112 0.83 -14.14 14.21
C TYR A 112 0.41 -12.72 13.79
N THR A 113 0.48 -12.40 12.49
CA THR A 113 -0.02 -11.12 11.97
C THR A 113 -1.51 -10.95 12.23
N ARG A 114 -2.32 -11.97 11.99
CA ARG A 114 -3.76 -11.93 12.27
C ARG A 114 -4.05 -11.70 13.76
N PHE A 115 -3.33 -12.41 14.63
CA PHE A 115 -3.50 -12.22 16.07
C PHE A 115 -3.09 -10.82 16.55
N ALA A 116 -1.94 -10.32 16.09
CA ALA A 116 -1.49 -8.96 16.37
C ALA A 116 -2.47 -7.90 15.85
N THR A 117 -3.09 -8.15 14.68
CA THR A 117 -4.14 -7.30 14.12
C THR A 117 -5.35 -7.20 15.05
N VAL A 118 -5.80 -8.32 15.62
CA VAL A 118 -6.92 -8.30 16.58
C VAL A 118 -6.58 -7.45 17.80
N VAL A 119 -5.40 -7.64 18.38
CA VAL A 119 -4.96 -6.87 19.56
C VAL A 119 -4.89 -5.37 19.25
N LEU A 120 -4.28 -4.98 18.13
CA LEU A 120 -4.20 -3.59 17.72
C LEU A 120 -5.58 -2.99 17.40
N ALA A 121 -6.45 -3.76 16.72
CA ALA A 121 -7.81 -3.33 16.44
C ALA A 121 -8.64 -3.11 17.71
N LEU A 122 -8.48 -3.97 18.74
CA LEU A 122 -9.12 -3.78 20.05
C LEU A 122 -8.67 -2.49 20.72
N VAL A 123 -7.37 -2.21 20.76
CA VAL A 123 -6.81 -1.00 21.36
C VAL A 123 -7.29 0.25 20.59
N GLN A 124 -7.23 0.24 19.27
CA GLN A 124 -7.63 1.37 18.43
C GLN A 124 -9.15 1.62 18.51
N SER A 125 -9.97 0.58 18.46
CA SER A 125 -11.43 0.72 18.57
C SER A 125 -11.86 1.25 19.91
N PHE A 126 -11.24 0.80 20.99
CA PHE A 126 -11.47 1.32 22.34
C PHE A 126 -11.07 2.80 22.45
N GLY A 127 -9.92 3.18 21.86
CA GLY A 127 -9.46 4.56 21.82
C GLY A 127 -10.44 5.49 21.09
N ILE A 128 -10.93 5.08 19.91
CA ILE A 128 -11.93 5.84 19.15
C ILE A 128 -13.25 5.94 19.91
N ALA A 129 -13.74 4.82 20.47
CA ALA A 129 -14.98 4.83 21.26
C ALA A 129 -14.89 5.79 22.46
N SER A 130 -13.78 5.78 23.20
CA SER A 130 -13.56 6.67 24.34
C SER A 130 -13.42 8.15 23.94
N MET A 131 -12.84 8.43 22.77
CA MET A 131 -12.76 9.78 22.22
C MET A 131 -14.15 10.33 21.85
N LEU A 132 -14.98 9.51 21.20
CA LEU A 132 -16.33 9.91 20.79
C LEU A 132 -17.27 10.14 22.01
N LEU A 133 -17.11 9.38 23.09
CA LEU A 133 -17.87 9.55 24.33
C LEU A 133 -17.60 10.89 25.03
N LYS A 134 -16.39 11.45 24.88
CA LYS A 134 -16.03 12.75 25.45
C LYS A 134 -16.68 13.93 24.74
N GLN A 135 -17.29 13.71 23.59
CA GLN A 135 -17.96 14.74 22.82
C GLN A 135 -19.43 14.81 23.18
N ASN A 136 -19.87 15.99 23.63
CA ASN A 136 -21.25 16.23 24.07
C ASN A 136 -22.25 15.93 22.94
N ASN A 137 -23.30 15.18 23.26
CA ASN A 137 -24.46 14.88 22.39
C ASN A 137 -24.18 14.06 21.11
N LEU A 138 -23.04 13.37 21.04
CA LEU A 138 -22.72 12.53 19.89
C LEU A 138 -23.28 11.10 20.04
N VAL A 139 -23.27 10.57 21.25
CA VAL A 139 -23.65 9.20 21.57
C VAL A 139 -25.06 9.17 22.16
N ILE A 140 -25.94 8.38 21.54
CA ILE A 140 -27.37 8.25 21.92
C ILE A 140 -27.56 7.14 22.96
N THR A 141 -26.70 6.09 22.90
CA THR A 141 -26.84 4.90 23.75
C THR A 141 -26.04 4.99 25.06
N PRO A 142 -26.37 4.18 26.10
CA PRO A 142 -25.60 4.12 27.33
C PRO A 142 -24.12 3.84 27.10
N THR A 143 -23.26 4.48 27.89
CA THR A 143 -21.80 4.48 27.71
C THR A 143 -21.18 3.08 27.57
N LEU A 144 -21.54 2.14 28.43
CA LEU A 144 -21.00 0.78 28.41
C LEU A 144 -21.44 0.01 27.15
N GLN A 145 -22.73 0.10 26.83
CA GLN A 145 -23.29 -0.56 25.66
C GLN A 145 -22.67 -0.02 24.38
N PHE A 146 -22.46 1.30 24.29
CA PHE A 146 -21.80 1.94 23.14
C PHE A 146 -20.37 1.44 22.97
N ILE A 147 -19.56 1.40 24.05
CA ILE A 147 -18.16 0.92 23.97
C ILE A 147 -18.14 -0.52 23.46
N VAL A 148 -18.94 -1.41 24.06
CA VAL A 148 -18.94 -2.82 23.71
C VAL A 148 -19.36 -3.03 22.25
N THR A 149 -20.48 -2.45 21.83
CA THR A 149 -20.97 -2.57 20.44
C THR A 149 -19.99 -2.00 19.43
N THR A 150 -19.43 -0.82 19.71
CA THR A 150 -18.44 -0.18 18.84
C THR A 150 -17.18 -1.02 18.67
N VAL A 151 -16.62 -1.51 19.79
CA VAL A 151 -15.40 -2.33 19.76
C VAL A 151 -15.64 -3.62 18.97
N PHE A 152 -16.74 -4.34 19.23
CA PHE A 152 -17.06 -5.54 18.48
C PHE A 152 -17.28 -5.28 16.98
N CYS A 153 -18.04 -4.24 16.62
CA CYS A 153 -18.30 -3.89 15.23
C CYS A 153 -17.02 -3.54 14.47
N LEU A 154 -16.16 -2.69 15.06
CA LEU A 154 -14.93 -2.25 14.40
C LEU A 154 -13.89 -3.37 14.28
N VAL A 155 -13.74 -4.21 15.29
CA VAL A 155 -12.83 -5.37 15.24
C VAL A 155 -13.33 -6.39 14.22
N ALA A 156 -14.64 -6.72 14.22
CA ALA A 156 -15.22 -7.61 13.23
C ALA A 156 -15.05 -7.07 11.81
N GLY A 157 -15.26 -5.77 11.61
CA GLY A 157 -15.07 -5.10 10.32
C GLY A 157 -13.62 -5.16 9.83
N THR A 158 -12.65 -4.91 10.71
CA THR A 158 -11.22 -5.01 10.38
C THR A 158 -10.81 -6.43 10.02
N MET A 159 -11.27 -7.43 10.78
CA MET A 159 -10.99 -8.84 10.50
C MET A 159 -11.62 -9.29 9.19
N PHE A 160 -12.83 -8.83 8.90
CA PHE A 160 -13.48 -9.10 7.62
C PHE A 160 -12.71 -8.49 6.44
N LEU A 161 -12.26 -7.23 6.55
CA LEU A 161 -11.46 -6.59 5.50
C LEU A 161 -10.12 -7.29 5.28
N MET A 162 -9.45 -7.72 6.34
CA MET A 162 -8.23 -8.52 6.26
C MET A 162 -8.49 -9.83 5.51
N TRP A 163 -9.53 -10.58 5.90
CA TRP A 163 -9.93 -11.82 5.23
C TRP A 163 -10.28 -11.57 3.75
N LEU A 164 -11.03 -10.50 3.45
CA LEU A 164 -11.38 -10.13 2.09
C LEU A 164 -10.14 -9.83 1.24
N GLY A 165 -9.16 -9.11 1.80
CA GLY A 165 -7.88 -8.83 1.16
C GLY A 165 -7.08 -10.09 0.87
N GLU A 166 -7.05 -11.06 1.79
CA GLU A 166 -6.44 -12.37 1.57
C GLU A 166 -7.16 -13.15 0.46
N GLN A 167 -8.49 -13.18 0.45
CA GLN A 167 -9.27 -13.84 -0.61
C GLN A 167 -9.04 -13.23 -1.99
N ILE A 168 -8.93 -11.90 -2.07
CA ILE A 168 -8.58 -11.23 -3.33
C ILE A 168 -7.17 -11.66 -3.79
N THR A 169 -6.20 -11.69 -2.88
CA THR A 169 -4.82 -12.08 -3.21
C THR A 169 -4.72 -13.54 -3.69
N GLU A 170 -5.49 -14.45 -3.08
CA GLU A 170 -5.48 -15.88 -3.42
C GLU A 170 -6.26 -16.20 -4.71
N ARG A 171 -7.42 -15.59 -4.91
CA ARG A 171 -8.38 -15.98 -5.97
C ARG A 171 -8.49 -15.01 -7.13
N ALA A 172 -8.13 -13.74 -6.94
CA ALA A 172 -8.21 -12.72 -7.98
C ALA A 172 -6.83 -12.46 -8.63
N ILE A 173 -6.58 -11.23 -9.03
CA ILE A 173 -5.34 -10.73 -9.62
C ILE A 173 -4.89 -9.53 -8.79
N GLY A 174 -3.63 -9.51 -8.37
CA GLY A 174 -3.06 -8.40 -7.62
C GLY A 174 -2.98 -8.65 -6.11
N ASN A 175 -2.44 -7.67 -5.41
CA ASN A 175 -2.39 -7.67 -3.95
C ASN A 175 -3.72 -7.11 -3.40
N GLY A 176 -4.51 -7.96 -2.72
CA GLY A 176 -5.85 -7.62 -2.27
C GLY A 176 -5.88 -6.47 -1.27
N THR A 177 -4.92 -6.40 -0.34
CA THR A 177 -4.85 -5.30 0.63
C THR A 177 -4.58 -3.96 -0.04
N SER A 178 -3.64 -3.92 -0.99
CA SER A 178 -3.34 -2.71 -1.78
C SER A 178 -4.53 -2.28 -2.63
N LEU A 179 -5.26 -3.23 -3.22
CA LEU A 179 -6.46 -2.95 -4.03
C LEU A 179 -7.61 -2.38 -3.20
N ILE A 180 -7.84 -2.87 -1.97
CA ILE A 180 -8.84 -2.33 -1.06
C ILE A 180 -8.48 -0.89 -0.68
N ILE A 181 -7.21 -0.61 -0.33
CA ILE A 181 -6.73 0.73 0.01
C ILE A 181 -6.91 1.68 -1.19
N ALA A 182 -6.46 1.26 -2.38
CA ALA A 182 -6.61 2.06 -3.60
C ALA A 182 -8.08 2.36 -3.92
N THR A 183 -8.98 1.38 -3.75
CA THR A 183 -10.43 1.58 -3.95
C THR A 183 -11.00 2.55 -2.93
N GLY A 184 -10.56 2.50 -1.68
CA GLY A 184 -10.91 3.48 -0.66
C GLY A 184 -10.53 4.90 -1.08
N ILE A 185 -9.28 5.09 -1.52
CA ILE A 185 -8.77 6.39 -1.98
C ILE A 185 -9.54 6.89 -3.22
N ILE A 186 -9.71 6.05 -4.23
CA ILE A 186 -10.45 6.39 -5.47
C ILE A 186 -11.87 6.84 -5.14
N SER A 187 -12.52 6.21 -4.18
CA SER A 187 -13.88 6.57 -3.78
C SER A 187 -14.00 7.94 -3.12
N GLY A 188 -12.93 8.47 -2.56
CA GLY A 188 -12.85 9.82 -1.99
C GLY A 188 -12.63 10.92 -3.05
N LEU A 189 -12.09 10.57 -4.23
CA LEU A 189 -11.75 11.54 -5.27
C LEU A 189 -12.93 12.41 -5.74
N PRO A 190 -14.13 11.86 -6.04
CA PRO A 190 -15.27 12.69 -6.44
C PRO A 190 -15.64 13.74 -5.39
N GLY A 191 -15.62 13.35 -4.10
CA GLY A 191 -15.86 14.27 -2.99
C GLY A 191 -14.79 15.36 -2.87
N GLY A 192 -13.52 15.02 -3.12
CA GLY A 192 -12.42 16.00 -3.18
C GLY A 192 -12.59 17.01 -4.31
N ILE A 193 -12.95 16.54 -5.51
CA ILE A 193 -13.22 17.39 -6.67
C ILE A 193 -14.39 18.34 -6.39
N SER A 194 -15.51 17.82 -5.88
CA SER A 194 -16.68 18.65 -5.57
C SER A 194 -16.37 19.72 -4.52
N LYS A 195 -15.63 19.39 -3.45
CA LYS A 195 -15.18 20.37 -2.45
C LYS A 195 -14.27 21.45 -3.04
N THR A 196 -13.36 21.08 -3.93
CA THR A 196 -12.47 22.06 -4.60
C THR A 196 -13.27 23.02 -5.49
N LEU A 197 -14.26 22.51 -6.22
CA LEU A 197 -15.15 23.32 -7.06
C LEU A 197 -16.04 24.24 -6.21
N THR A 198 -16.55 23.78 -5.08
CA THR A 198 -17.33 24.65 -4.17
C THR A 198 -16.48 25.73 -3.51
N LEU A 199 -15.21 25.47 -3.20
CA LEU A 199 -14.28 26.50 -2.71
C LEU A 199 -14.01 27.57 -3.78
N ALA A 200 -13.94 27.17 -5.04
CA ALA A 200 -13.81 28.09 -6.16
C ALA A 200 -15.09 28.92 -6.38
N SER A 201 -16.28 28.32 -6.33
CA SER A 201 -17.56 29.02 -6.49
C SER A 201 -17.84 30.01 -5.37
N ASN A 202 -17.39 29.70 -4.14
CA ASN A 202 -17.53 30.59 -2.98
C ASN A 202 -16.48 31.71 -2.92
N GLY A 203 -15.63 31.85 -3.96
CA GLY A 203 -14.61 32.89 -4.04
C GLY A 203 -13.44 32.74 -3.07
N SER A 204 -13.39 31.67 -2.28
CA SER A 204 -12.29 31.39 -1.34
C SER A 204 -11.01 30.90 -2.04
N MET A 205 -11.12 30.46 -3.29
CA MET A 205 -10.01 30.04 -4.15
C MET A 205 -10.17 30.61 -5.57
N SER A 206 -9.09 31.12 -6.13
CA SER A 206 -9.11 31.61 -7.52
C SER A 206 -9.31 30.46 -8.49
N ILE A 207 -10.11 30.68 -9.54
CA ILE A 207 -10.31 29.71 -10.63
C ILE A 207 -8.97 29.31 -11.26
N PHE A 208 -8.05 30.27 -11.39
CA PHE A 208 -6.69 30.00 -11.87
C PHE A 208 -5.93 28.99 -10.98
N ALA A 209 -6.05 29.11 -9.65
CA ALA A 209 -5.45 28.16 -8.72
C ALA A 209 -6.01 26.74 -8.91
N VAL A 210 -7.31 26.60 -9.16
CA VAL A 210 -7.94 25.30 -9.44
C VAL A 210 -7.35 24.66 -10.70
N ILE A 211 -7.21 25.43 -11.78
CA ILE A 211 -6.61 24.94 -13.03
C ILE A 211 -5.17 24.49 -12.80
N VAL A 212 -4.37 25.29 -12.07
CA VAL A 212 -2.98 24.94 -11.73
C VAL A 212 -2.91 23.64 -10.93
N ILE A 213 -3.80 23.44 -9.95
CA ILE A 213 -3.86 22.19 -9.16
C ILE A 213 -4.15 20.98 -10.06
N PHE A 214 -5.14 21.07 -10.96
CA PHE A 214 -5.44 19.98 -11.88
C PHE A 214 -4.28 19.66 -12.83
N CYS A 215 -3.64 20.68 -13.41
CA CYS A 215 -2.44 20.52 -14.24
C CYS A 215 -1.31 19.84 -13.45
N LEU A 216 -1.13 20.22 -12.19
CA LEU A 216 -0.09 19.68 -11.32
C LEU A 216 -0.37 18.21 -10.96
N ILE A 217 -1.63 17.83 -10.68
CA ILE A 217 -2.03 16.45 -10.44
C ILE A 217 -1.72 15.58 -11.68
N ILE A 218 -2.04 16.06 -12.87
CA ILE A 218 -1.74 15.34 -14.12
C ILE A 218 -0.22 15.22 -14.31
N ALA A 219 0.55 16.26 -14.08
CA ALA A 219 2.01 16.25 -14.19
C ALA A 219 2.65 15.26 -13.18
N ILE A 220 2.19 15.24 -11.93
CA ILE A 220 2.65 14.28 -10.91
C ILE A 220 2.30 12.88 -11.36
N THR A 221 1.05 12.62 -11.78
CA THR A 221 0.61 11.30 -12.24
C THR A 221 1.49 10.80 -13.40
N TYR A 222 1.76 11.66 -14.38
CA TYR A 222 2.64 11.34 -15.49
C TYR A 222 4.06 11.00 -15.02
N THR A 223 4.63 11.80 -14.12
CA THR A 223 5.96 11.57 -13.57
C THR A 223 6.02 10.25 -12.78
N VAL A 224 5.00 9.94 -12.00
CA VAL A 224 4.89 8.67 -11.26
C VAL A 224 4.87 7.49 -12.23
N ILE A 225 4.04 7.53 -13.26
CA ILE A 225 3.96 6.46 -14.27
C ILE A 225 5.31 6.30 -14.99
N PHE A 226 5.96 7.40 -15.35
CA PHE A 226 7.24 7.37 -16.04
C PHE A 226 8.34 6.71 -15.19
N VAL A 227 8.45 7.10 -13.93
CA VAL A 227 9.48 6.56 -13.01
C VAL A 227 9.19 5.10 -12.64
N GLU A 228 7.93 4.74 -12.37
CA GLU A 228 7.55 3.36 -12.03
C GLU A 228 7.75 2.37 -13.19
N ARG A 229 7.69 2.84 -14.43
CA ARG A 229 8.03 2.04 -15.62
C ARG A 229 9.53 1.95 -15.90
N ALA A 230 10.33 2.78 -15.25
CA ALA A 230 11.77 2.81 -15.46
C ALA A 230 12.43 1.53 -14.91
N VAL A 231 13.15 0.84 -15.79
CA VAL A 231 13.84 -0.42 -15.46
C VAL A 231 15.30 -0.33 -15.87
N ARG A 232 16.20 -0.61 -14.95
CA ARG A 232 17.63 -0.80 -15.25
C ARG A 232 17.87 -2.22 -15.76
N LYS A 233 18.30 -2.36 -17.01
CA LYS A 233 18.63 -3.65 -17.62
C LYS A 233 20.12 -3.94 -17.41
N ILE A 234 20.45 -5.02 -16.67
CA ILE A 234 21.82 -5.52 -16.53
C ILE A 234 22.02 -6.58 -17.58
N PRO A 235 23.02 -6.47 -18.51
CA PRO A 235 23.28 -7.48 -19.50
C PRO A 235 23.79 -8.77 -18.84
N VAL A 236 23.23 -9.91 -19.24
CA VAL A 236 23.58 -11.23 -18.74
C VAL A 236 23.78 -12.15 -19.95
N ASN A 237 24.95 -12.77 -20.05
CA ASN A 237 25.27 -13.71 -21.11
C ASN A 237 25.22 -15.14 -20.60
N TYR A 238 24.64 -16.03 -21.41
CA TYR A 238 24.64 -17.46 -21.13
C TYR A 238 25.84 -18.10 -21.90
N ALA A 239 26.56 -18.99 -21.21
CA ALA A 239 27.63 -19.75 -21.85
C ALA A 239 27.07 -20.62 -22.96
N LYS A 240 27.83 -20.77 -24.04
CA LYS A 240 27.53 -21.70 -25.14
C LYS A 240 27.36 -23.11 -24.54
N ARG A 241 26.24 -23.76 -24.83
CA ARG A 241 26.01 -25.16 -24.44
C ARG A 241 26.00 -26.02 -25.71
N GLN A 242 26.76 -27.08 -25.68
CA GLN A 242 26.71 -28.12 -26.71
C GLN A 242 25.71 -29.18 -26.24
N MET A 243 24.65 -29.37 -27.00
CA MET A 243 23.68 -30.45 -26.80
C MET A 243 23.79 -31.42 -27.97
N GLY A 244 24.57 -32.50 -27.79
CA GLY A 244 24.89 -33.41 -28.86
C GLY A 244 25.64 -32.70 -30.02
N ASN A 245 25.19 -32.87 -31.28
CA ASN A 245 25.80 -32.24 -32.45
C ASN A 245 25.35 -30.80 -32.72
N LYS A 246 24.48 -30.22 -31.90
CA LYS A 246 24.00 -28.83 -32.06
C LYS A 246 24.65 -27.91 -31.04
N ILE A 247 25.40 -26.91 -31.53
CA ILE A 247 25.93 -25.82 -30.72
C ILE A 247 24.83 -24.75 -30.59
N MET A 248 24.28 -24.59 -29.40
CA MET A 248 23.41 -23.44 -29.10
C MET A 248 24.27 -22.19 -28.96
N GLN A 249 24.00 -21.18 -29.77
CA GLN A 249 24.68 -19.90 -29.72
C GLN A 249 24.47 -19.24 -28.34
N ALA A 250 25.47 -18.48 -27.91
CA ALA A 250 25.36 -17.66 -26.67
C ALA A 250 24.15 -16.73 -26.79
N GLN A 251 23.19 -16.91 -25.94
CA GLN A 251 22.05 -15.99 -25.82
C GLN A 251 22.39 -14.86 -24.84
N SER A 252 22.29 -13.62 -25.31
CA SER A 252 22.32 -12.46 -24.42
C SER A 252 20.93 -12.18 -23.90
N SER A 253 20.79 -12.07 -22.60
CA SER A 253 19.57 -11.69 -21.90
C SER A 253 19.84 -10.51 -20.99
N HIS A 254 18.81 -9.98 -20.35
CA HIS A 254 18.94 -8.85 -19.46
C HIS A 254 18.23 -9.17 -18.15
N LEU A 255 18.88 -8.86 -17.04
CA LEU A 255 18.23 -8.86 -15.72
C LEU A 255 17.56 -7.49 -15.51
N PRO A 256 16.21 -7.43 -15.53
CA PRO A 256 15.50 -6.17 -15.31
C PRO A 256 15.41 -5.85 -13.81
N LEU A 257 15.92 -4.71 -13.39
CA LEU A 257 15.74 -4.17 -12.04
C LEU A 257 14.88 -2.91 -12.12
N LYS A 258 13.73 -2.88 -11.44
CA LYS A 258 12.88 -1.69 -11.36
C LYS A 258 13.63 -0.57 -10.63
N LEU A 259 13.42 0.68 -11.02
CA LEU A 259 13.99 1.85 -10.34
C LEU A 259 13.47 1.95 -8.91
N ASN A 260 12.15 1.74 -8.75
CA ASN A 260 11.50 1.63 -7.46
C ASN A 260 11.20 0.15 -7.16
N LEU A 261 12.13 -0.54 -6.45
CA LEU A 261 11.95 -1.93 -6.01
C LEU A 261 11.00 -2.03 -4.82
N ALA A 262 10.93 -0.99 -4.01
CA ALA A 262 10.12 -0.95 -2.79
C ALA A 262 8.63 -0.67 -3.06
N GLY A 263 8.29 -0.12 -4.23
CA GLY A 263 6.91 0.21 -4.60
C GLY A 263 6.27 1.26 -3.68
N VAL A 264 5.00 1.07 -3.35
CA VAL A 264 4.21 1.98 -2.48
C VAL A 264 4.28 1.62 -0.99
N ILE A 265 4.93 0.53 -0.62
CA ILE A 265 4.95 0.02 0.75
C ILE A 265 5.65 0.99 1.72
N PRO A 266 6.81 1.61 1.40
CA PRO A 266 7.48 2.53 2.30
C PRO A 266 6.65 3.74 2.74
N PRO A 267 5.96 4.49 1.85
CA PRO A 267 5.06 5.57 2.27
C PRO A 267 3.91 5.11 3.16
N ILE A 268 3.34 3.92 2.88
CA ILE A 268 2.26 3.35 3.71
C ILE A 268 2.80 2.99 5.09
N PHE A 269 4.00 2.43 5.18
CA PHE A 269 4.65 2.09 6.44
C PHE A 269 5.01 3.35 7.23
N ALA A 270 5.60 4.35 6.59
CA ALA A 270 5.94 5.62 7.21
C ALA A 270 4.71 6.32 7.79
N SER A 271 3.62 6.41 7.02
CA SER A 271 2.37 7.00 7.51
C SER A 271 1.75 6.21 8.66
N SER A 272 1.72 4.88 8.57
CA SER A 272 1.14 4.03 9.62
C SER A 272 1.92 4.10 10.94
N ILE A 273 3.26 4.12 10.88
CA ILE A 273 4.11 4.20 12.06
C ILE A 273 4.04 5.58 12.74
N LEU A 274 3.83 6.66 11.97
CA LEU A 274 3.65 7.99 12.53
C LEU A 274 2.24 8.21 13.09
N LEU A 275 1.22 7.68 12.40
CA LEU A 275 -0.17 7.81 12.81
C LEU A 275 -0.48 7.05 14.10
N PHE A 276 0.11 5.87 14.31
CA PHE A 276 -0.20 5.04 15.47
C PHE A 276 0.18 5.70 16.79
N PRO A 277 1.41 6.19 17.03
CA PRO A 277 1.73 6.93 18.24
C PRO A 277 0.97 8.25 18.34
N ALA A 278 0.79 8.99 17.25
CA ALA A 278 0.09 10.26 17.25
C ALA A 278 -1.38 10.11 17.72
N THR A 279 -2.06 9.06 17.25
CA THR A 279 -3.43 8.75 17.71
C THR A 279 -3.45 8.31 19.17
N LEU A 280 -2.54 7.44 19.60
CA LEU A 280 -2.45 7.01 21.00
C LEU A 280 -2.17 8.20 21.94
N PHE A 281 -1.22 9.06 21.60
CA PHE A 281 -0.89 10.25 22.41
C PHE A 281 -2.05 11.25 22.43
N GLY A 282 -2.77 11.41 21.32
CA GLY A 282 -4.00 12.20 21.28
C GLY A 282 -5.07 11.69 22.24
N TRP A 283 -5.24 10.36 22.38
CA TRP A 283 -6.23 9.77 23.29
C TRP A 283 -5.83 9.89 24.77
N ILE A 284 -4.55 9.68 25.08
CA ILE A 284 -4.02 9.73 26.46
C ILE A 284 -3.81 11.19 26.91
N GLY A 285 -3.37 12.07 26.02
CA GLY A 285 -2.98 13.45 26.31
C GLY A 285 -4.14 14.39 26.71
N HIS A 286 -5.39 14.02 26.42
CA HIS A 286 -6.57 14.74 26.94
C HIS A 286 -6.81 14.55 28.46
N GLY A 287 -5.92 13.83 29.18
CA GLY A 287 -5.90 13.66 30.63
C GLY A 287 -4.86 14.58 31.31
N LYS A 288 -4.20 14.04 32.33
CA LYS A 288 -3.23 14.77 33.19
C LYS A 288 -1.85 15.07 32.57
N LEU A 289 -1.58 14.65 31.34
CA LEU A 289 -0.26 14.74 30.71
C LEU A 289 -0.29 15.67 29.48
N SER A 290 -0.29 16.98 29.73
CA SER A 290 -0.26 18.03 28.69
C SER A 290 0.98 17.93 27.73
N PHE A 291 2.06 17.32 28.18
CA PHE A 291 3.23 17.05 27.32
C PHE A 291 2.90 16.13 26.13
N LEU A 292 2.07 15.08 26.34
CA LEU A 292 1.68 14.15 25.29
C LEU A 292 0.75 14.79 24.24
N SER A 293 -0.09 15.74 24.64
CA SER A 293 -0.91 16.50 23.70
C SER A 293 -0.04 17.39 22.81
N ASN A 294 0.97 18.05 23.35
CA ASN A 294 1.91 18.87 22.58
C ASN A 294 2.71 18.02 21.55
N VAL A 295 3.14 16.81 21.94
CA VAL A 295 3.79 15.88 21.01
C VAL A 295 2.83 15.43 19.91
N SER A 296 1.57 15.12 20.25
CA SER A 296 0.54 14.77 19.24
C SER A 296 0.31 15.92 18.26
N ASP A 297 0.29 17.17 18.74
CA ASP A 297 0.10 18.36 17.90
C ASP A 297 1.29 18.61 16.96
N LEU A 298 2.51 18.36 17.42
CA LEU A 298 3.72 18.42 16.56
C LEU A 298 3.74 17.33 15.48
N MET A 299 3.09 16.18 15.74
CA MET A 299 2.99 15.07 14.81
C MET A 299 1.77 15.18 13.87
N ARG A 300 1.05 16.30 13.87
CA ARG A 300 -0.05 16.52 12.91
C ARG A 300 0.47 16.74 11.49
N PRO A 301 -0.23 16.22 10.47
CA PRO A 301 0.08 16.53 9.07
C PRO A 301 0.10 18.05 8.84
N GLY A 302 1.07 18.51 8.05
CA GLY A 302 1.25 19.92 7.81
C GLY A 302 2.20 20.64 8.79
N GLN A 303 2.63 20.02 9.88
CA GLN A 303 3.67 20.57 10.74
C GLN A 303 5.07 20.28 10.17
N PRO A 304 6.05 21.21 10.28
CA PRO A 304 7.41 21.00 9.79
C PRO A 304 8.09 19.75 10.38
N VAL A 305 7.83 19.48 11.66
CA VAL A 305 8.36 18.30 12.35
C VAL A 305 7.82 17.00 11.75
N TYR A 306 6.51 16.96 11.46
CA TYR A 306 5.90 15.84 10.76
C TYR A 306 6.53 15.59 9.40
N VAL A 307 6.70 16.64 8.59
CA VAL A 307 7.30 16.57 7.24
C VAL A 307 8.71 15.99 7.29
N ILE A 308 9.54 16.42 8.24
CA ILE A 308 10.91 15.92 8.41
C ILE A 308 10.90 14.45 8.85
N LEU A 309 10.13 14.09 9.89
CA LEU A 309 10.03 12.72 10.39
C LEU A 309 9.48 11.77 9.32
N TYR A 310 8.48 12.22 8.57
CA TYR A 310 7.88 11.46 7.50
C TYR A 310 8.87 11.21 6.35
N SER A 311 9.66 12.21 5.98
CA SER A 311 10.72 12.08 4.95
C SER A 311 11.79 11.07 5.38
N ILE A 312 12.28 11.17 6.61
CA ILE A 312 13.26 10.24 7.18
C ILE A 312 12.69 8.81 7.22
N ALA A 313 11.43 8.66 7.65
CA ALA A 313 10.77 7.37 7.71
C ALA A 313 10.61 6.75 6.31
N ILE A 314 10.21 7.51 5.29
CA ILE A 314 10.12 7.02 3.91
C ILE A 314 11.47 6.50 3.43
N ILE A 315 12.55 7.29 3.59
CA ILE A 315 13.88 6.91 3.15
C ILE A 315 14.32 5.63 3.88
N PHE A 316 14.17 5.58 5.20
CA PHE A 316 14.49 4.40 6.00
C PHE A 316 13.75 3.16 5.51
N PHE A 317 12.44 3.25 5.32
CA PHE A 317 11.64 2.10 4.86
C PHE A 317 11.92 1.72 3.41
N CYS A 318 12.33 2.64 2.55
CA CYS A 318 12.77 2.29 1.19
C CYS A 318 13.99 1.37 1.22
N PHE A 319 15.01 1.71 2.00
CA PHE A 319 16.20 0.86 2.13
C PHE A 319 15.89 -0.45 2.84
N PHE A 320 15.16 -0.37 3.95
CA PHE A 320 14.79 -1.54 4.74
C PHE A 320 13.99 -2.55 3.90
N TYR A 321 12.94 -2.10 3.23
CA TYR A 321 12.07 -2.97 2.43
C TYR A 321 12.80 -3.55 1.22
N THR A 322 13.64 -2.78 0.56
CA THR A 322 14.45 -3.28 -0.56
C THR A 322 15.40 -4.39 -0.10
N ALA A 323 16.06 -4.22 1.06
CA ALA A 323 16.92 -5.26 1.63
C ALA A 323 16.15 -6.53 2.02
N LEU A 324 14.89 -6.38 2.46
CA LEU A 324 14.03 -7.49 2.85
C LEU A 324 13.53 -8.32 1.67
N VAL A 325 13.18 -7.65 0.56
CA VAL A 325 12.54 -8.28 -0.62
C VAL A 325 13.57 -8.85 -1.58
N PHE A 326 14.72 -8.21 -1.72
CA PHE A 326 15.73 -8.60 -2.69
C PHE A 326 16.99 -9.11 -2.03
N ASN A 327 17.33 -10.40 -2.30
CA ASN A 327 18.58 -11.01 -1.86
C ASN A 327 19.59 -11.09 -3.03
N PRO A 328 20.62 -10.24 -3.05
CA PRO A 328 21.62 -10.24 -4.13
C PRO A 328 22.40 -11.55 -4.23
N LYS A 329 22.66 -12.23 -3.10
CA LYS A 329 23.39 -13.50 -3.06
C LYS A 329 22.62 -14.62 -3.72
N ASP A 330 21.31 -14.74 -3.43
CA ASP A 330 20.46 -15.76 -4.03
C ASP A 330 20.33 -15.55 -5.54
N THR A 331 20.17 -14.29 -5.96
CA THR A 331 20.11 -13.93 -7.39
C THR A 331 21.41 -14.29 -8.11
N ALA A 332 22.57 -13.96 -7.53
CA ALA A 332 23.87 -14.30 -8.12
C ALA A 332 24.10 -15.82 -8.17
N ASN A 333 23.68 -16.56 -7.13
CA ASN A 333 23.75 -18.02 -7.10
C ASN A 333 22.84 -18.66 -8.17
N ASN A 334 21.64 -18.13 -8.36
CA ASN A 334 20.72 -18.61 -9.39
C ASN A 334 21.27 -18.35 -10.79
N LEU A 335 21.87 -17.18 -11.04
CA LEU A 335 22.59 -16.89 -12.28
C LEU A 335 23.73 -17.87 -12.51
N LYS A 336 24.57 -18.15 -11.49
CA LYS A 336 25.67 -19.11 -11.55
C LYS A 336 25.15 -20.52 -11.87
N LYS A 337 24.08 -20.98 -11.21
CA LYS A 337 23.46 -22.30 -11.45
C LYS A 337 22.91 -22.43 -12.87
N SER A 338 22.36 -21.38 -13.44
CA SER A 338 21.84 -21.35 -14.81
C SER A 338 22.95 -21.19 -15.88
N GLY A 339 24.23 -21.06 -15.48
CA GLY A 339 25.33 -20.83 -16.39
C GLY A 339 25.36 -19.44 -16.99
N ALA A 340 24.68 -18.50 -16.36
CA ALA A 340 24.60 -17.11 -16.77
C ALA A 340 25.64 -16.27 -16.01
N PHE A 341 26.24 -15.29 -16.68
CA PHE A 341 27.22 -14.40 -16.08
C PHE A 341 27.06 -12.97 -16.59
N VAL A 342 27.46 -12.01 -15.75
CA VAL A 342 27.53 -10.60 -16.15
C VAL A 342 28.87 -10.36 -16.83
N PRO A 343 28.91 -9.78 -18.05
CA PRO A 343 30.17 -9.51 -18.75
C PRO A 343 31.15 -8.71 -17.90
N GLY A 344 32.40 -9.18 -17.82
CA GLY A 344 33.46 -8.52 -17.05
C GLY A 344 33.47 -8.78 -15.54
N ILE A 345 32.53 -9.59 -15.01
CA ILE A 345 32.43 -9.88 -13.56
C ILE A 345 32.44 -11.40 -13.34
N ARG A 346 33.25 -11.87 -12.38
CA ARG A 346 33.30 -13.29 -12.01
C ARG A 346 31.96 -13.75 -11.43
N PRO A 347 31.41 -14.91 -11.88
CA PRO A 347 30.17 -15.47 -11.33
C PRO A 347 30.31 -15.81 -9.83
N GLY A 348 29.26 -15.54 -9.06
CA GLY A 348 29.22 -15.81 -7.63
C GLY A 348 29.27 -14.55 -6.77
N GLU A 349 30.16 -14.47 -5.80
CA GLU A 349 30.17 -13.39 -4.79
C GLU A 349 30.45 -12.00 -5.39
N GLN A 350 31.31 -11.91 -6.40
CA GLN A 350 31.57 -10.62 -7.07
C GLN A 350 30.33 -10.12 -7.82
N THR A 351 29.58 -11.02 -8.46
CA THR A 351 28.31 -10.70 -9.08
C THR A 351 27.28 -10.24 -8.03
N ALA A 352 27.23 -10.88 -6.85
CA ALA A 352 26.36 -10.47 -5.76
C ALA A 352 26.66 -9.04 -5.28
N ARG A 353 27.94 -8.72 -5.03
CA ARG A 353 28.39 -7.37 -4.64
C ARG A 353 28.09 -6.31 -5.71
N TYR A 354 28.23 -6.66 -6.97
CA TYR A 354 27.88 -5.74 -8.07
C TYR A 354 26.38 -5.44 -8.10
N ILE A 355 25.54 -6.49 -8.02
CA ILE A 355 24.08 -6.35 -7.99
C ILE A 355 23.65 -5.53 -6.77
N GLU A 356 24.21 -5.80 -5.58
CA GLU A 356 23.97 -5.06 -4.36
C GLU A 356 24.26 -3.56 -4.52
N LYS A 357 25.44 -3.22 -5.08
CA LYS A 357 25.83 -1.83 -5.34
C LYS A 357 24.87 -1.13 -6.32
N VAL A 358 24.40 -1.83 -7.34
CA VAL A 358 23.42 -1.30 -8.29
C VAL A 358 22.07 -1.05 -7.59
N ILE A 359 21.62 -2.01 -6.78
CA ILE A 359 20.35 -1.89 -6.06
C ILE A 359 20.39 -0.73 -5.05
N LEU A 360 21.45 -0.60 -4.28
CA LEU A 360 21.60 0.52 -3.32
C LEU A 360 21.50 1.89 -4.01
N ARG A 361 22.11 2.03 -5.19
CA ARG A 361 22.01 3.27 -5.98
C ARG A 361 20.58 3.49 -6.52
N LEU A 362 19.93 2.45 -7.02
CA LEU A 362 18.55 2.53 -7.50
C LEU A 362 17.59 2.87 -6.35
N THR A 363 17.78 2.24 -5.18
CA THR A 363 16.97 2.50 -4.00
C THR A 363 17.14 3.95 -3.52
N LEU A 364 18.35 4.52 -3.55
CA LEU A 364 18.58 5.90 -3.19
C LEU A 364 17.81 6.86 -4.11
N VAL A 365 17.90 6.65 -5.43
CA VAL A 365 17.17 7.47 -6.40
C VAL A 365 15.66 7.29 -6.23
N GLY A 366 15.20 6.04 -6.03
CA GLY A 366 13.81 5.71 -5.77
C GLY A 366 13.29 6.36 -4.48
N ALA A 367 14.09 6.35 -3.39
CA ALA A 367 13.72 6.95 -2.12
C ALA A 367 13.56 8.47 -2.23
N ILE A 368 14.49 9.16 -2.90
CA ILE A 368 14.39 10.61 -3.15
C ILE A 368 13.14 10.91 -3.97
N TYR A 369 12.90 10.16 -5.04
CA TYR A 369 11.72 10.32 -5.87
C TYR A 369 10.43 10.16 -5.07
N ILE A 370 10.27 9.06 -4.31
CA ILE A 370 9.08 8.81 -3.50
C ILE A 370 8.88 9.92 -2.47
N THR A 371 9.94 10.34 -1.79
CA THR A 371 9.89 11.42 -0.80
C THR A 371 9.40 12.71 -1.44
N LEU A 372 9.93 13.10 -2.59
CA LEU A 372 9.49 14.30 -3.31
C LEU A 372 8.01 14.23 -3.72
N VAL A 373 7.57 13.10 -4.29
CA VAL A 373 6.17 12.89 -4.68
C VAL A 373 5.23 12.94 -3.47
N CYS A 374 5.64 12.39 -2.33
CA CYS A 374 4.82 12.39 -1.12
C CYS A 374 4.76 13.77 -0.44
N LEU A 375 5.86 14.52 -0.46
CA LEU A 375 5.94 15.85 0.19
C LEU A 375 5.29 16.98 -0.62
N LEU A 376 5.29 16.87 -1.94
CA LEU A 376 4.80 17.93 -2.80
C LEU A 376 3.36 18.36 -2.47
N PRO A 377 2.39 17.44 -2.29
CA PRO A 377 1.04 17.82 -1.87
C PRO A 377 0.94 18.35 -0.44
N GLU A 378 1.78 17.88 0.47
CA GLU A 378 1.83 18.44 1.83
C GLU A 378 2.18 19.94 1.79
N ILE A 379 3.13 20.32 0.94
CA ILE A 379 3.50 21.73 0.71
C ILE A 379 2.34 22.52 0.08
N LEU A 380 1.59 21.90 -0.84
CA LEU A 380 0.43 22.54 -1.47
C LEU A 380 -0.71 22.78 -0.49
N ILE A 381 -0.97 21.82 0.40
CA ILE A 381 -1.96 21.97 1.47
C ILE A 381 -1.60 23.13 2.37
N LEU A 382 -0.32 23.26 2.76
CA LEU A 382 0.16 24.35 3.61
C LEU A 382 0.03 25.73 2.98
N LYS A 383 0.30 25.85 1.65
CA LYS A 383 0.28 27.15 0.97
C LYS A 383 -1.10 27.55 0.45
N TRP A 384 -1.90 26.60 -0.04
CA TRP A 384 -3.14 26.88 -0.77
C TRP A 384 -4.41 26.29 -0.15
N ASN A 385 -4.33 25.71 1.06
CA ASN A 385 -5.48 25.07 1.74
C ASN A 385 -6.28 24.10 0.84
N VAL A 386 -5.60 23.38 -0.04
CA VAL A 386 -6.22 22.41 -0.95
C VAL A 386 -6.82 21.27 -0.13
N PRO A 387 -8.03 20.77 -0.45
CA PRO A 387 -8.59 19.60 0.24
C PRO A 387 -7.64 18.41 0.20
N PHE A 388 -7.44 17.75 1.34
CA PHE A 388 -6.45 16.68 1.58
C PHE A 388 -6.57 15.45 0.66
N TYR A 389 -7.67 15.26 -0.05
CA TYR A 389 -7.91 14.09 -0.91
C TYR A 389 -6.91 13.92 -2.07
N PHE A 390 -6.16 14.96 -2.41
CA PHE A 390 -5.12 14.93 -3.44
C PHE A 390 -3.70 14.76 -2.89
N GLY A 391 -3.56 14.16 -1.70
CA GLY A 391 -2.26 13.89 -1.08
C GLY A 391 -1.35 13.03 -1.97
N GLY A 392 -0.02 13.29 -1.94
CA GLY A 392 0.95 12.57 -2.79
C GLY A 392 0.99 11.08 -2.56
N THR A 393 0.83 10.65 -1.31
CA THR A 393 0.74 9.22 -0.97
C THR A 393 -0.47 8.56 -1.59
N SER A 394 -1.64 9.21 -1.56
CA SER A 394 -2.87 8.64 -2.12
C SER A 394 -2.77 8.46 -3.63
N LEU A 395 -2.25 9.48 -4.33
CA LEU A 395 -2.08 9.46 -5.77
C LEU A 395 -1.05 8.41 -6.18
N LEU A 396 0.09 8.34 -5.47
CA LEU A 396 1.13 7.34 -5.71
C LEU A 396 0.58 5.92 -5.49
N ILE A 397 -0.16 5.66 -4.41
CA ILE A 397 -0.75 4.36 -4.12
C ILE A 397 -1.70 3.94 -5.25
N VAL A 398 -2.62 4.83 -5.65
CA VAL A 398 -3.58 4.52 -6.71
C VAL A 398 -2.88 4.19 -8.03
N VAL A 399 -1.93 5.04 -8.46
CA VAL A 399 -1.23 4.86 -9.74
C VAL A 399 -0.43 3.55 -9.75
N VAL A 400 0.35 3.29 -8.70
CA VAL A 400 1.20 2.08 -8.67
C VAL A 400 0.37 0.81 -8.56
N VAL A 401 -0.68 0.80 -7.74
CA VAL A 401 -1.57 -0.37 -7.62
C VAL A 401 -2.29 -0.67 -8.94
N VAL A 402 -2.77 0.36 -9.65
CA VAL A 402 -3.37 0.18 -10.97
C VAL A 402 -2.34 -0.33 -11.98
N MET A 403 -1.11 0.21 -11.97
CA MET A 403 -0.04 -0.27 -12.85
C MET A 403 0.36 -1.72 -12.55
N ASP A 404 0.49 -2.10 -11.30
CA ASP A 404 0.79 -3.48 -10.92
C ASP A 404 -0.34 -4.44 -11.35
N LEU A 405 -1.60 -4.03 -11.17
CA LEU A 405 -2.76 -4.80 -11.64
C LEU A 405 -2.72 -4.99 -13.17
N MET A 406 -2.48 -3.91 -13.92
CA MET A 406 -2.39 -3.95 -15.39
C MET A 406 -1.23 -4.84 -15.85
N THR A 407 -0.08 -4.75 -15.20
CA THR A 407 1.10 -5.58 -15.52
C THR A 407 0.82 -7.06 -15.28
N GLN A 408 0.14 -7.41 -14.19
CA GLN A 408 -0.23 -8.78 -13.87
C GLN A 408 -1.27 -9.33 -14.87
N ILE A 409 -2.28 -8.52 -15.24
CA ILE A 409 -3.26 -8.90 -16.28
C ILE A 409 -2.56 -9.13 -17.61
N GLN A 410 -1.67 -8.23 -18.05
CA GLN A 410 -0.91 -8.37 -19.30
C GLN A 410 -0.04 -9.63 -19.29
N SER A 411 0.65 -9.91 -18.19
CA SER A 411 1.47 -11.12 -18.03
C SER A 411 0.64 -12.40 -18.18
N GLN A 412 -0.55 -12.46 -17.56
CA GLN A 412 -1.45 -13.61 -17.69
C GLN A 412 -2.00 -13.76 -19.10
N ILE A 413 -2.37 -12.67 -19.77
CA ILE A 413 -2.84 -12.69 -21.16
C ILE A 413 -1.73 -13.19 -22.10
N MET A 414 -0.50 -12.66 -21.95
CA MET A 414 0.65 -13.08 -22.76
C MET A 414 0.98 -14.56 -22.55
N SER A 415 0.94 -15.06 -21.33
CA SER A 415 1.13 -16.49 -21.02
C SER A 415 0.13 -17.38 -21.78
N VAL A 416 -1.15 -17.00 -21.80
CA VAL A 416 -2.20 -17.73 -22.53
C VAL A 416 -1.99 -17.69 -24.06
N GLN A 417 -1.54 -16.54 -24.59
CA GLN A 417 -1.25 -16.39 -26.01
C GLN A 417 -0.03 -17.22 -26.43
N TYR A 418 1.05 -17.21 -25.62
CA TYR A 418 2.28 -17.93 -25.89
C TYR A 418 2.07 -19.46 -25.91
N GLU A 419 1.35 -20.00 -24.92
CA GLU A 419 0.97 -21.42 -24.95
C GLU A 419 0.12 -21.79 -26.19
N GLY A 420 -0.72 -20.88 -26.64
CA GLY A 420 -1.50 -21.07 -27.86
C GLY A 420 -0.64 -21.13 -29.13
N LEU A 421 0.46 -20.37 -29.18
CA LEU A 421 1.43 -20.41 -30.29
C LEU A 421 2.28 -21.67 -30.26
N LEU A 422 2.78 -22.08 -29.06
CA LEU A 422 3.54 -23.33 -28.88
C LEU A 422 2.74 -24.57 -29.34
N LYS A 423 1.46 -24.64 -28.99
CA LYS A 423 0.56 -25.71 -29.42
C LYS A 423 0.31 -25.70 -30.93
N LYS A 424 0.24 -24.52 -31.57
CA LYS A 424 0.11 -24.40 -33.03
C LYS A 424 1.38 -24.80 -33.77
N ALA A 425 2.55 -24.55 -33.16
CA ALA A 425 3.84 -24.88 -33.74
C ALA A 425 4.23 -26.36 -33.58
N ASN A 426 3.35 -27.21 -33.03
CA ASN A 426 3.59 -28.66 -32.76
C ASN A 426 4.86 -28.93 -31.94
N LEU A 427 5.34 -27.94 -31.19
CA LEU A 427 6.43 -28.11 -30.26
C LEU A 427 5.89 -28.86 -29.04
N LYS A 428 6.17 -30.18 -28.99
CA LYS A 428 5.95 -30.98 -27.77
C LYS A 428 6.75 -30.32 -26.65
N SER A 429 6.07 -30.03 -25.56
CA SER A 429 6.71 -29.59 -24.30
C SER A 429 7.71 -30.65 -23.86
N PHE A 430 8.99 -30.29 -23.83
CA PHE A 430 10.01 -31.02 -23.12
C PHE A 430 9.85 -30.79 -21.63
#